data_ed23f6fb675423351b9e631109ccafd8
#
_entry.id   ed23f6fb675423351b9e631109ccafd8
#
_cell.length_a   1.000
_cell.length_b   1.000
_cell.length_c   1.000
_cell.angle_alpha   90.00
_cell.angle_beta   90.00
_cell.angle_gamma   90.00
#
_symmetry.space_group_name_H-M   'P 1'
#
loop_
_entity.id
_entity.type
_entity.pdbx_description
1 polymer ?
#
loop_
_entity_poly.entity_id
_entity_poly.type
_entity_poly.pdbx_seq_one_letter_code
_entity_poly.pdbx_strand_id
1 'polypeptide(L)'
;MAASKPVEPQSGSGLPRWQLALLVGTPIVLGVGAVYLWNRNKAKQPKGTGERKTPEGSASPVQGQDGSPLDRAQAAKNKGNKYFKAGKFDKAIQCYTEAISLCPKEQKSDLSTFYQNRAAAYEQQLKWTEVVQDCSQAVELNPRYIKALFRRAKALEKLDNKKECLEDVTAVCILEAFQNQQSMLLADKVLKQLGKEKAKEKYKNREPMMPSPQFIKSYFSSFTDDIISQPQQKGEKKDEDKDKEGEAAEITGSSGYLKAKQYMDEENYDKIISECTKEIESGGRYTAEALLLRATFYLLIGNATAAQPDLDQVINMQEANVKLRANALIKRGSMYMQQQQPLQSTQDFNMAADIDSHNPDVYHHRGQLKILLDQVDEAVGDFDECIRLRPDSALAQAQKCFALYRQAYTGNNPSQVQTAMDGFEDVIRRFPKCAEGYALYAQALTDQQQFGKADQMYDKCIELEPDNATTYVHKGLLQLQWKQDLDLGLELISKAIEIDNKCDFAYETMGTIEVQRGNLDKAIEMFNKAINLAKSEMEMSHLYSLCDAAYAQTEVARKYGLKPPTL
;
A
#
# COMPACT_ATOMS: atom_id res chain seq x y z
N MET A 1 11.73 39.59 -15.69
CA MET A 1 11.19 38.30 -16.13
C MET A 1 12.18 37.22 -15.73
N ALA A 2 11.99 36.61 -14.60
CA ALA A 2 12.80 35.50 -14.12
C ALA A 2 11.94 34.23 -14.23
N ALA A 3 12.38 33.30 -15.07
CA ALA A 3 11.71 32.03 -15.29
C ALA A 3 11.86 31.17 -14.04
N SER A 4 10.74 30.82 -13.41
CA SER A 4 10.67 29.83 -12.33
C SER A 4 11.00 28.44 -12.91
N LYS A 5 11.97 27.76 -12.31
CA LYS A 5 12.30 26.37 -12.59
C LYS A 5 11.10 25.48 -12.21
N PRO A 6 10.79 24.44 -12.99
CA PRO A 6 9.77 23.49 -12.60
C PRO A 6 10.26 22.71 -11.38
N VAL A 7 9.39 22.61 -10.36
CA VAL A 7 9.59 21.76 -9.20
C VAL A 7 9.44 20.30 -9.67
N GLU A 8 10.52 19.53 -9.58
CA GLU A 8 10.48 18.09 -9.79
C GLU A 8 9.56 17.46 -8.73
N PRO A 9 8.63 16.57 -9.10
CA PRO A 9 7.82 15.86 -8.12
C PRO A 9 8.75 14.92 -7.33
N GLN A 10 8.72 15.08 -6.01
CA GLN A 10 9.41 14.16 -5.10
C GLN A 10 8.90 12.75 -5.34
N SER A 11 9.77 11.89 -5.84
CA SER A 11 9.52 10.49 -6.12
C SER A 11 9.23 9.72 -4.83
N GLY A 12 8.06 9.09 -4.76
CA GLY A 12 7.87 7.83 -4.06
C GLY A 12 7.29 7.86 -2.68
N SER A 13 5.99 8.11 -2.58
CA SER A 13 5.13 7.34 -1.67
C SER A 13 3.95 6.85 -2.50
N GLY A 14 3.87 5.54 -2.75
CA GLY A 14 2.64 4.95 -3.28
C GLY A 14 1.49 5.39 -2.36
N LEU A 15 0.35 5.73 -2.96
CA LEU A 15 -0.83 6.18 -2.21
C LEU A 15 -1.18 5.12 -1.15
N PRO A 16 -1.39 5.49 0.11
CA PRO A 16 -1.86 4.55 1.13
C PRO A 16 -3.16 3.87 0.66
N ARG A 17 -3.36 2.60 1.01
CA ARG A 17 -4.50 1.81 0.55
C ARG A 17 -5.87 2.44 0.82
N TRP A 18 -6.02 3.15 1.94
CA TRP A 18 -7.26 3.88 2.23
C TRP A 18 -7.58 4.95 1.18
N GLN A 19 -6.57 5.52 0.54
CA GLN A 19 -6.75 6.47 -0.55
C GLN A 19 -7.30 5.78 -1.81
N LEU A 20 -6.86 4.56 -2.10
CA LEU A 20 -7.40 3.76 -3.21
C LEU A 20 -8.82 3.28 -2.93
N ALA A 21 -9.14 2.97 -1.68
CA ALA A 21 -10.48 2.56 -1.27
C ALA A 21 -11.52 3.67 -1.48
N LEU A 22 -11.15 4.94 -1.28
CA LEU A 22 -12.02 6.08 -1.57
C LEU A 22 -12.43 6.14 -3.05
N LEU A 23 -11.56 5.74 -3.98
CA LEU A 23 -11.84 5.76 -5.42
C LEU A 23 -12.75 4.61 -5.89
N VAL A 24 -12.82 3.53 -5.12
CA VAL A 24 -13.54 2.30 -5.52
C VAL A 24 -14.85 2.14 -4.76
N GLY A 25 -15.21 3.11 -3.87
CA GLY A 25 -16.43 3.05 -3.06
C GLY A 25 -16.40 1.96 -1.99
N THR A 26 -15.22 1.46 -1.64
CA THR A 26 -15.07 0.52 -0.52
C THR A 26 -14.91 1.27 0.80
N PRO A 27 -15.38 0.71 1.93
CA PRO A 27 -15.15 1.27 3.26
C PRO A 27 -13.67 1.53 3.51
N ILE A 28 -13.37 2.65 4.15
CA ILE A 28 -12.00 3.17 4.31
C ILE A 28 -11.14 2.18 5.07
N VAL A 29 -10.05 1.77 4.42
CA VAL A 29 -9.05 0.86 4.96
C VAL A 29 -7.85 1.65 5.47
N LEU A 30 -7.79 1.89 6.79
CA LEU A 30 -6.62 2.45 7.46
C LEU A 30 -5.98 1.40 8.36
N GLY A 31 -5.07 0.63 7.86
CA GLY A 31 -4.47 -0.41 8.70
C GLY A 31 -2.96 -0.32 8.91
N VAL A 32 -2.19 0.03 7.90
CA VAL A 32 -0.73 -0.14 7.96
C VAL A 32 0.02 1.11 8.37
N GLY A 33 -0.53 2.30 8.11
CA GLY A 33 0.08 3.57 8.52
C GLY A 33 0.11 3.77 10.04
N ALA A 34 -0.90 3.28 10.77
CA ALA A 34 -0.99 3.42 12.22
C ALA A 34 0.07 2.58 12.96
N VAL A 35 0.33 1.37 12.52
CA VAL A 35 1.35 0.48 13.12
C VAL A 35 2.77 1.02 12.87
N TYR A 36 3.03 1.56 11.68
CA TYR A 36 4.31 2.19 11.34
C TYR A 36 4.54 3.49 12.14
N LEU A 37 3.50 4.33 12.29
CA LEU A 37 3.57 5.58 13.07
C LEU A 37 3.66 5.32 14.57
N TRP A 38 3.04 4.26 15.09
CA TRP A 38 3.13 3.86 16.49
C TRP A 38 4.55 3.43 16.88
N ASN A 39 5.22 2.63 16.05
CA ASN A 39 6.64 2.29 16.24
C ASN A 39 7.56 3.52 16.16
N ARG A 40 7.24 4.49 15.31
CA ARG A 40 8.01 5.74 15.15
C ARG A 40 7.87 6.67 16.37
N ASN A 41 6.74 6.69 17.04
CA ASN A 41 6.51 7.54 18.22
C ASN A 41 7.16 6.99 19.51
N LYS A 42 7.32 5.66 19.64
CA LYS A 42 8.10 5.07 20.75
C LYS A 42 9.61 5.41 20.70
N ALA A 43 10.14 5.71 19.51
CA ALA A 43 11.57 6.05 19.31
C ALA A 43 11.94 7.48 19.69
N LYS A 44 11.01 8.34 20.13
CA LYS A 44 11.25 9.75 20.46
C LYS A 44 11.38 10.04 21.96
N GLN A 45 11.95 9.15 22.75
CA GLN A 45 12.43 9.57 24.09
C GLN A 45 13.93 9.89 24.03
N PRO A 46 14.36 11.08 24.43
CA PRO A 46 15.77 11.46 24.39
C PRO A 46 16.53 10.78 25.53
N LYS A 47 17.45 9.89 25.19
CA LYS A 47 18.47 9.44 26.14
C LYS A 47 19.69 10.32 26.02
N GLY A 48 20.11 10.80 27.18
CA GLY A 48 21.18 11.76 27.38
C GLY A 48 22.51 11.34 26.77
N THR A 49 23.20 12.36 26.31
CA THR A 49 24.58 12.36 25.83
C THR A 49 25.54 11.97 26.95
N GLY A 50 26.17 10.82 26.77
CA GLY A 50 27.34 10.43 27.56
C GLY A 50 28.54 10.30 26.62
N GLU A 51 29.32 11.36 26.50
CA GLU A 51 30.62 11.30 25.85
C GLU A 51 31.57 10.41 26.67
N ARG A 52 32.03 9.32 26.08
CA ARG A 52 33.23 8.63 26.58
C ARG A 52 34.42 9.01 25.71
N LYS A 53 35.26 9.87 26.26
CA LYS A 53 36.62 10.10 25.77
C LYS A 53 37.46 8.84 26.01
N THR A 54 38.06 8.33 24.95
CA THR A 54 39.15 7.34 25.04
C THR A 54 40.48 8.09 25.16
N PRO A 55 41.41 7.63 26.01
CA PRO A 55 42.71 8.29 26.16
C PRO A 55 43.64 7.91 24.99
N GLU A 56 44.28 8.94 24.46
CA GLU A 56 45.41 8.78 23.54
C GLU A 56 46.61 8.25 24.28
N GLY A 57 47.04 7.04 23.93
CA GLY A 57 48.31 6.48 24.32
C GLY A 57 49.37 6.74 23.25
N SER A 58 50.27 7.60 23.51
CA SER A 58 51.48 7.82 22.74
C SER A 58 52.39 6.60 22.83
N ALA A 59 52.63 5.91 21.70
CA ALA A 59 53.68 4.91 21.59
C ALA A 59 54.72 5.35 20.54
N SER A 60 55.93 5.53 21.00
CA SER A 60 57.14 5.79 20.23
C SER A 60 57.49 4.63 19.30
N PRO A 61 58.24 4.84 18.21
CA PRO A 61 58.55 3.78 17.25
C PRO A 61 59.67 2.88 17.76
N VAL A 62 59.38 1.62 17.97
CA VAL A 62 60.40 0.58 18.16
C VAL A 62 60.70 -0.04 16.78
N GLN A 63 61.89 0.20 16.28
CA GLN A 63 62.54 -0.58 15.25
C GLN A 63 63.06 -1.90 15.87
N GLY A 64 62.48 -3.05 15.41
CA GLY A 64 62.95 -4.37 15.78
C GLY A 64 62.29 -5.41 14.86
N GLN A 65 63.09 -6.11 14.05
CA GLN A 65 62.66 -7.12 13.05
C GLN A 65 62.28 -8.48 13.66
N ASP A 66 61.68 -8.55 14.83
CA ASP A 66 61.28 -9.80 15.50
C ASP A 66 59.83 -9.74 16.07
N GLY A 67 58.91 -9.16 15.32
CA GLY A 67 57.50 -9.23 15.68
C GLY A 67 56.86 -10.57 15.29
N SER A 68 55.87 -11.02 16.09
CA SER A 68 55.05 -12.20 15.75
C SER A 68 54.40 -12.02 14.36
N PRO A 69 53.98 -13.10 13.68
CA PRO A 69 53.24 -13.00 12.40
C PRO A 69 52.06 -12.02 12.50
N LEU A 70 51.37 -11.99 13.63
CA LEU A 70 50.26 -11.07 13.90
C LEU A 70 50.75 -9.60 13.97
N ASP A 71 51.87 -9.31 14.65
CA ASP A 71 52.43 -7.94 14.76
C ASP A 71 52.79 -7.41 13.37
N ARG A 72 53.38 -8.22 12.53
CA ARG A 72 53.69 -7.89 11.12
C ARG A 72 52.43 -7.62 10.31
N ALA A 73 51.42 -8.43 10.47
CA ALA A 73 50.13 -8.25 9.82
C ALA A 73 49.47 -6.93 10.25
N GLN A 74 49.48 -6.61 11.55
CA GLN A 74 48.97 -5.35 12.07
C GLN A 74 49.76 -4.14 11.57
N ALA A 75 51.11 -4.25 11.45
CA ALA A 75 51.96 -3.21 10.89
C ALA A 75 51.61 -2.96 9.40
N ALA A 76 51.43 -4.02 8.60
CA ALA A 76 51.02 -3.93 7.21
C ALA A 76 49.64 -3.25 7.09
N LYS A 77 48.64 -3.65 7.91
CA LYS A 77 47.32 -3.01 7.97
C LYS A 77 47.41 -1.52 8.30
N ASN A 78 48.23 -1.14 9.30
CA ASN A 78 48.41 0.26 9.70
C ASN A 78 49.08 1.09 8.58
N LYS A 79 50.02 0.51 7.82
CA LYS A 79 50.58 1.10 6.60
C LYS A 79 49.53 1.29 5.53
N GLY A 80 48.67 0.27 5.31
CA GLY A 80 47.52 0.32 4.40
C GLY A 80 46.55 1.45 4.76
N ASN A 81 46.23 1.62 6.04
CA ASN A 81 45.37 2.72 6.53
C ASN A 81 45.94 4.10 6.21
N LYS A 82 47.27 4.27 6.29
CA LYS A 82 47.94 5.54 5.90
C LYS A 82 47.78 5.80 4.39
N TYR A 83 47.97 4.79 3.56
CA TYR A 83 47.75 4.91 2.11
C TYR A 83 46.30 5.17 1.76
N PHE A 84 45.38 4.52 2.43
CA PHE A 84 43.94 4.72 2.24
C PHE A 84 43.53 6.18 2.54
N LYS A 85 43.97 6.73 3.69
CA LYS A 85 43.75 8.13 4.05
C LYS A 85 44.37 9.12 3.07
N ALA A 86 45.47 8.72 2.40
CA ALA A 86 46.14 9.52 1.37
C ALA A 86 45.56 9.36 -0.02
N GLY A 87 44.43 8.63 -0.19
CA GLY A 87 43.78 8.36 -1.49
C GLY A 87 44.54 7.41 -2.41
N LYS A 88 45.61 6.75 -1.91
CA LYS A 88 46.47 5.82 -2.67
C LYS A 88 45.93 4.38 -2.55
N PHE A 89 44.77 4.13 -3.15
CA PHE A 89 44.01 2.89 -2.91
C PHE A 89 44.73 1.64 -3.39
N ASP A 90 45.46 1.65 -4.52
CA ASP A 90 46.25 0.49 -4.97
C ASP A 90 47.31 0.06 -3.96
N LYS A 91 48.03 1.05 -3.37
CA LYS A 91 49.02 0.77 -2.33
C LYS A 91 48.38 0.30 -1.03
N ALA A 92 47.17 0.80 -0.72
CA ALA A 92 46.41 0.33 0.44
C ALA A 92 45.99 -1.13 0.26
N ILE A 93 45.49 -1.51 -0.93
CA ILE A 93 45.11 -2.89 -1.29
C ILE A 93 46.29 -3.83 -1.15
N GLN A 94 47.48 -3.46 -1.67
CA GLN A 94 48.71 -4.24 -1.54
C GLN A 94 49.06 -4.50 -0.06
N CYS A 95 49.04 -3.45 0.76
CA CYS A 95 49.34 -3.57 2.20
C CYS A 95 48.31 -4.43 2.95
N TYR A 96 47.00 -4.31 2.62
CA TYR A 96 45.98 -5.16 3.23
C TYR A 96 46.09 -6.61 2.75
N THR A 97 46.49 -6.85 1.51
CA THR A 97 46.76 -8.21 1.00
C THR A 97 47.95 -8.84 1.73
N GLU A 98 49.02 -8.09 1.96
CA GLU A 98 50.15 -8.52 2.79
C GLU A 98 49.70 -8.82 4.23
N ALA A 99 48.87 -7.96 4.84
CA ALA A 99 48.32 -8.21 6.17
C ALA A 99 47.50 -9.51 6.25
N ILE A 100 46.67 -9.79 5.25
CA ILE A 100 45.87 -11.02 5.17
C ILE A 100 46.79 -12.26 5.05
N SER A 101 47.84 -12.17 4.23
CA SER A 101 48.77 -13.31 4.03
C SER A 101 49.64 -13.62 5.23
N LEU A 102 49.97 -12.61 6.04
CA LEU A 102 50.81 -12.74 7.24
C LEU A 102 50.01 -13.17 8.48
N CYS A 103 48.69 -12.91 8.49
CA CYS A 103 47.85 -13.12 9.67
C CYS A 103 47.58 -14.64 9.91
N PRO A 104 47.80 -15.15 11.13
CA PRO A 104 47.40 -16.50 11.47
C PRO A 104 45.90 -16.73 11.30
N LYS A 105 45.49 -17.88 10.77
CA LYS A 105 44.09 -18.22 10.48
C LYS A 105 43.19 -18.25 11.74
N GLU A 106 43.80 -18.51 12.88
CA GLU A 106 43.14 -18.52 14.20
C GLU A 106 42.69 -17.12 14.63
N GLN A 107 43.33 -16.08 14.11
CA GLN A 107 43.01 -14.64 14.41
C GLN A 107 41.86 -14.16 13.55
N LYS A 108 40.67 -14.78 13.70
CA LYS A 108 39.48 -14.50 12.88
C LYS A 108 39.04 -13.02 12.92
N SER A 109 39.16 -12.38 14.09
CA SER A 109 38.77 -10.97 14.26
C SER A 109 39.65 -10.03 13.45
N ASP A 110 40.97 -10.25 13.46
CA ASP A 110 41.93 -9.45 12.71
C ASP A 110 41.78 -9.67 11.21
N LEU A 111 41.70 -10.94 10.78
CA LEU A 111 41.45 -11.29 9.40
C LEU A 111 40.16 -10.66 8.85
N SER A 112 39.07 -10.73 9.60
CA SER A 112 37.81 -10.08 9.25
C SER A 112 37.97 -8.57 9.04
N THR A 113 38.76 -7.93 9.92
CA THR A 113 39.06 -6.49 9.81
C THR A 113 39.90 -6.18 8.56
N PHE A 114 40.89 -7.02 8.23
CA PHE A 114 41.77 -6.80 7.09
C PHE A 114 41.01 -6.92 5.77
N TYR A 115 40.16 -7.97 5.63
CA TYR A 115 39.28 -8.12 4.49
C TYR A 115 38.33 -6.91 4.35
N GLN A 116 37.69 -6.49 5.43
CA GLN A 116 36.78 -5.34 5.41
C GLN A 116 37.51 -4.03 5.02
N ASN A 117 38.77 -3.84 5.44
CA ASN A 117 39.57 -2.68 5.06
C ASN A 117 39.99 -2.74 3.57
N ARG A 118 40.33 -3.93 3.04
CA ARG A 118 40.60 -4.09 1.62
C ARG A 118 39.36 -3.86 0.77
N ALA A 119 38.20 -4.38 1.20
CA ALA A 119 36.92 -4.09 0.57
C ALA A 119 36.62 -2.59 0.54
N ALA A 120 36.98 -1.83 1.59
CA ALA A 120 36.83 -0.38 1.60
C ALA A 120 37.68 0.31 0.52
N ALA A 121 38.88 -0.20 0.25
CA ALA A 121 39.73 0.33 -0.80
C ALA A 121 39.20 -0.02 -2.21
N TYR A 122 38.68 -1.23 -2.39
CA TYR A 122 37.99 -1.63 -3.63
C TYR A 122 36.70 -0.81 -3.86
N GLU A 123 35.95 -0.48 -2.81
CA GLU A 123 34.75 0.38 -2.90
C GLU A 123 35.10 1.76 -3.48
N GLN A 124 36.25 2.36 -3.08
CA GLN A 124 36.72 3.64 -3.62
C GLN A 124 37.13 3.55 -5.11
N GLN A 125 37.46 2.34 -5.59
CA GLN A 125 37.79 2.08 -6.98
C GLN A 125 36.58 1.58 -7.79
N LEU A 126 35.37 1.52 -7.19
CA LEU A 126 34.14 1.01 -7.79
C LEU A 126 34.24 -0.47 -8.25
N LYS A 127 35.14 -1.24 -7.65
CA LYS A 127 35.34 -2.66 -7.93
C LYS A 127 34.39 -3.50 -7.08
N TRP A 128 33.11 -3.50 -7.48
CA TRP A 128 32.02 -4.03 -6.67
C TRP A 128 32.12 -5.55 -6.45
N THR A 129 32.59 -6.30 -7.42
CA THR A 129 32.78 -7.75 -7.30
C THR A 129 33.80 -8.09 -6.23
N GLU A 130 34.94 -7.39 -6.20
CA GLU A 130 35.99 -7.57 -5.19
C GLU A 130 35.50 -7.13 -3.80
N VAL A 131 34.67 -6.10 -3.76
CA VAL A 131 34.01 -5.67 -2.48
C VAL A 131 33.17 -6.81 -1.93
N VAL A 132 32.32 -7.45 -2.77
CA VAL A 132 31.47 -8.57 -2.34
C VAL A 132 32.31 -9.74 -1.87
N GLN A 133 33.38 -10.10 -2.58
CA GLN A 133 34.26 -11.22 -2.22
C GLN A 133 34.93 -10.98 -0.85
N ASP A 134 35.55 -9.84 -0.65
CA ASP A 134 36.23 -9.51 0.60
C ASP A 134 35.26 -9.37 1.78
N CYS A 135 34.12 -8.71 1.56
CA CYS A 135 33.10 -8.61 2.61
C CYS A 135 32.50 -9.98 2.95
N SER A 136 32.39 -10.90 1.99
CA SER A 136 31.93 -12.27 2.25
C SER A 136 32.91 -13.01 3.16
N GLN A 137 34.22 -12.91 2.90
CA GLN A 137 35.25 -13.46 3.81
C GLN A 137 35.20 -12.81 5.20
N ALA A 138 35.00 -11.49 5.26
CA ALA A 138 34.88 -10.80 6.52
C ALA A 138 33.65 -11.26 7.34
N VAL A 139 32.50 -11.47 6.69
CA VAL A 139 31.25 -11.93 7.31
C VAL A 139 31.32 -13.40 7.71
N GLU A 140 31.99 -14.26 6.92
CA GLU A 140 32.23 -15.66 7.28
C GLU A 140 33.02 -15.78 8.58
N LEU A 141 34.05 -14.93 8.75
CA LEU A 141 34.87 -14.86 9.96
C LEU A 141 34.16 -14.20 11.14
N ASN A 142 33.32 -13.21 10.87
CA ASN A 142 32.53 -12.48 11.85
C ASN A 142 31.12 -12.19 11.33
N PRO A 143 30.13 -13.08 11.58
CA PRO A 143 28.77 -12.98 11.05
C PRO A 143 27.99 -11.72 11.48
N ARG A 144 28.44 -11.04 12.54
CA ARG A 144 27.80 -9.82 13.07
C ARG A 144 28.59 -8.55 12.75
N TYR A 145 29.46 -8.57 11.74
CA TYR A 145 30.27 -7.42 11.38
C TYR A 145 29.46 -6.40 10.53
N ILE A 146 28.77 -5.51 11.20
CA ILE A 146 27.87 -4.50 10.60
C ILE A 146 28.52 -3.77 9.41
N LYS A 147 29.77 -3.30 9.56
CA LYS A 147 30.46 -2.57 8.50
C LYS A 147 30.70 -3.40 7.24
N ALA A 148 30.98 -4.69 7.38
CA ALA A 148 31.18 -5.59 6.25
C ALA A 148 29.84 -5.93 5.60
N LEU A 149 28.80 -6.26 6.39
CA LEU A 149 27.45 -6.51 5.90
C LEU A 149 26.92 -5.31 5.11
N PHE A 150 26.96 -4.10 5.68
CA PHE A 150 26.44 -2.90 5.01
C PHE A 150 27.23 -2.55 3.74
N ARG A 151 28.56 -2.74 3.73
CA ARG A 151 29.38 -2.54 2.53
C ARG A 151 29.04 -3.56 1.46
N ARG A 152 28.85 -4.84 1.82
CA ARG A 152 28.42 -5.89 0.89
C ARG A 152 27.05 -5.59 0.32
N ALA A 153 26.09 -5.18 1.15
CA ALA A 153 24.75 -4.79 0.71
C ALA A 153 24.80 -3.68 -0.36
N LYS A 154 25.61 -2.61 -0.13
CA LYS A 154 25.78 -1.54 -1.12
C LYS A 154 26.41 -2.03 -2.43
N ALA A 155 27.39 -2.90 -2.36
CA ALA A 155 28.02 -3.47 -3.54
C ALA A 155 27.07 -4.39 -4.32
N LEU A 156 26.29 -5.22 -3.62
CA LEU A 156 25.24 -6.06 -4.20
C LEU A 156 24.15 -5.24 -4.88
N GLU A 157 23.77 -4.09 -4.29
CA GLU A 157 22.83 -3.15 -4.93
C GLU A 157 23.39 -2.61 -6.26
N LYS A 158 24.70 -2.30 -6.33
CA LYS A 158 25.35 -1.86 -7.57
C LYS A 158 25.48 -2.97 -8.63
N LEU A 159 25.53 -4.21 -8.20
CA LEU A 159 25.56 -5.39 -9.08
C LEU A 159 24.17 -5.93 -9.42
N ASP A 160 23.10 -5.21 -9.04
CA ASP A 160 21.69 -5.59 -9.24
C ASP A 160 21.29 -6.93 -8.56
N ASN A 161 22.08 -7.38 -7.58
CA ASN A 161 21.75 -8.55 -6.78
C ASN A 161 20.88 -8.17 -5.56
N LYS A 162 19.62 -7.89 -5.85
CA LYS A 162 18.67 -7.30 -4.89
C LYS A 162 18.35 -8.23 -3.72
N LYS A 163 18.25 -9.55 -3.97
CA LYS A 163 17.86 -10.51 -2.92
C LYS A 163 18.92 -10.60 -1.83
N GLU A 164 20.19 -10.82 -2.21
CA GLU A 164 21.29 -10.88 -1.24
C GLU A 164 21.53 -9.53 -0.57
N CYS A 165 21.37 -8.43 -1.33
CA CYS A 165 21.39 -7.07 -0.77
C CYS A 165 20.35 -6.89 0.34
N LEU A 166 19.11 -7.36 0.12
CA LEU A 166 18.04 -7.26 1.11
C LEU A 166 18.35 -8.07 2.37
N GLU A 167 18.90 -9.27 2.22
CA GLU A 167 19.31 -10.11 3.35
C GLU A 167 20.38 -9.41 4.22
N ASP A 168 21.42 -8.89 3.59
CA ASP A 168 22.50 -8.19 4.31
C ASP A 168 22.02 -6.91 4.99
N VAL A 169 21.24 -6.08 4.30
CA VAL A 169 20.75 -4.82 4.89
C VAL A 169 19.71 -5.10 5.99
N THR A 170 18.92 -6.17 5.88
CA THR A 170 18.01 -6.61 6.96
C THR A 170 18.79 -7.03 8.19
N ALA A 171 19.89 -7.79 8.02
CA ALA A 171 20.77 -8.14 9.13
C ALA A 171 21.36 -6.91 9.80
N VAL A 172 21.78 -5.90 9.03
CA VAL A 172 22.26 -4.61 9.56
C VAL A 172 21.15 -3.89 10.33
N CYS A 173 19.94 -3.80 9.78
CA CYS A 173 18.80 -3.15 10.46
C CYS A 173 18.50 -3.81 11.82
N ILE A 174 18.52 -5.14 11.88
CA ILE A 174 18.30 -5.89 13.14
C ILE A 174 19.44 -5.63 14.13
N LEU A 175 20.70 -5.70 13.70
CA LEU A 175 21.87 -5.47 14.55
C LEU A 175 21.95 -4.03 15.10
N GLU A 176 21.44 -3.05 14.36
CA GLU A 176 21.37 -1.65 14.74
C GLU A 176 20.00 -1.27 15.37
N ALA A 177 19.16 -2.25 15.69
CA ALA A 177 17.83 -2.06 16.27
C ALA A 177 16.98 -1.04 15.47
N PHE A 178 17.08 -1.05 14.14
CA PHE A 178 16.37 -0.15 13.22
C PHE A 178 16.60 1.36 13.48
N GLN A 179 17.76 1.73 14.04
CA GLN A 179 18.08 3.13 14.33
C GLN A 179 18.86 3.83 13.22
N ASN A 180 19.48 3.08 12.32
CA ASN A 180 20.28 3.65 11.23
C ASN A 180 19.40 3.97 10.02
N GLN A 181 19.23 5.25 9.75
CA GLN A 181 18.41 5.72 8.63
C GLN A 181 18.94 5.25 7.26
N GLN A 182 20.27 5.15 7.09
CA GLN A 182 20.84 4.75 5.79
C GLN A 182 20.54 3.28 5.45
N SER A 183 20.64 2.38 6.43
CA SER A 183 20.29 0.97 6.23
C SER A 183 18.79 0.81 5.97
N MET A 184 17.93 1.53 6.69
CA MET A 184 16.48 1.51 6.45
C MET A 184 16.09 2.04 5.06
N LEU A 185 16.71 3.13 4.61
CA LEU A 185 16.46 3.67 3.26
C LEU A 185 16.90 2.71 2.16
N LEU A 186 18.04 2.02 2.33
CA LEU A 186 18.48 1.02 1.37
C LEU A 186 17.54 -0.19 1.35
N ALA A 187 17.09 -0.67 2.51
CA ALA A 187 16.12 -1.76 2.61
C ALA A 187 14.80 -1.40 1.92
N ASP A 188 14.23 -0.21 2.21
CA ASP A 188 12.99 0.29 1.58
C ASP A 188 13.13 0.39 0.05
N LYS A 189 14.24 0.95 -0.42
CA LYS A 189 14.52 1.04 -1.87
C LYS A 189 14.52 -0.34 -2.54
N VAL A 190 15.24 -1.30 -1.96
CA VAL A 190 15.37 -2.63 -2.54
C VAL A 190 14.05 -3.40 -2.48
N LEU A 191 13.31 -3.29 -1.37
CA LEU A 191 11.97 -3.88 -1.23
C LEU A 191 11.00 -3.36 -2.29
N LYS A 192 10.96 -2.04 -2.52
CA LYS A 192 10.11 -1.43 -3.55
C LYS A 192 10.48 -1.88 -4.96
N GLN A 193 11.77 -2.03 -5.26
CA GLN A 193 12.24 -2.52 -6.56
C GLN A 193 11.84 -3.99 -6.78
N LEU A 194 12.12 -4.87 -5.81
CA LEU A 194 11.75 -6.28 -5.86
C LEU A 194 10.22 -6.46 -5.96
N GLY A 195 9.48 -5.74 -5.13
CA GLY A 195 8.02 -5.78 -5.13
C GLY A 195 7.44 -5.39 -6.49
N LYS A 196 7.97 -4.31 -7.09
CA LYS A 196 7.53 -3.85 -8.43
C LYS A 196 7.84 -4.86 -9.52
N GLU A 197 9.04 -5.46 -9.52
CA GLU A 197 9.44 -6.46 -10.52
C GLU A 197 8.56 -7.71 -10.45
N LYS A 198 8.36 -8.25 -9.25
CA LYS A 198 7.52 -9.44 -9.01
C LYS A 198 6.04 -9.16 -9.33
N ALA A 199 5.55 -8.00 -8.91
CA ALA A 199 4.17 -7.60 -9.19
C ALA A 199 3.90 -7.50 -10.68
N LYS A 200 4.79 -6.87 -11.43
CA LYS A 200 4.66 -6.73 -12.90
C LYS A 200 4.57 -8.08 -13.60
N GLU A 201 5.41 -9.04 -13.20
CA GLU A 201 5.39 -10.40 -13.76
C GLU A 201 4.11 -11.15 -13.37
N LYS A 202 3.77 -11.17 -12.08
CA LYS A 202 2.59 -11.87 -11.57
C LYS A 202 1.29 -11.25 -12.09
N TYR A 203 1.19 -9.93 -12.11
CA TYR A 203 -0.01 -9.22 -12.55
C TYR A 203 -0.33 -9.48 -14.02
N LYS A 204 0.68 -9.55 -14.88
CA LYS A 204 0.52 -9.88 -16.31
C LYS A 204 -0.06 -11.29 -16.54
N ASN A 205 0.30 -12.23 -15.67
CA ASN A 205 -0.03 -13.66 -15.82
C ASN A 205 -1.11 -14.13 -14.83
N ARG A 206 -1.75 -13.20 -14.09
CA ARG A 206 -2.77 -13.57 -13.11
C ARG A 206 -4.08 -13.98 -13.77
N GLU A 207 -4.78 -14.89 -13.15
CA GLU A 207 -6.19 -15.12 -13.45
C GLU A 207 -7.04 -14.07 -12.73
N PRO A 208 -7.87 -13.30 -13.47
CA PRO A 208 -8.77 -12.34 -12.86
C PRO A 208 -9.77 -13.05 -11.93
N MET A 209 -9.92 -12.56 -10.71
CA MET A 209 -10.82 -13.15 -9.72
C MET A 209 -11.95 -12.18 -9.39
N MET A 210 -13.19 -12.70 -9.41
CA MET A 210 -14.36 -11.93 -8.99
C MET A 210 -14.26 -11.63 -7.49
N PRO A 211 -14.46 -10.37 -7.06
CA PRO A 211 -14.52 -10.02 -5.64
C PRO A 211 -15.67 -10.72 -4.91
N SER A 212 -15.73 -10.55 -3.60
CA SER A 212 -16.87 -11.03 -2.82
C SER A 212 -18.18 -10.32 -3.20
N PRO A 213 -19.34 -10.96 -3.03
CA PRO A 213 -20.63 -10.32 -3.25
C PRO A 213 -20.80 -9.03 -2.45
N GLN A 214 -20.34 -9.00 -1.21
CA GLN A 214 -20.41 -7.83 -0.35
C GLN A 214 -19.57 -6.66 -0.89
N PHE A 215 -18.37 -6.95 -1.40
CA PHE A 215 -17.54 -5.92 -2.05
C PHE A 215 -18.24 -5.33 -3.28
N ILE A 216 -18.85 -6.19 -4.11
CA ILE A 216 -19.58 -5.75 -5.32
C ILE A 216 -20.77 -4.88 -4.94
N LYS A 217 -21.58 -5.30 -3.95
CA LYS A 217 -22.71 -4.51 -3.44
C LYS A 217 -22.25 -3.14 -2.92
N SER A 218 -21.20 -3.11 -2.12
CA SER A 218 -20.62 -1.87 -1.58
C SER A 218 -20.12 -0.94 -2.70
N TYR A 219 -19.49 -1.51 -3.74
CA TYR A 219 -19.06 -0.73 -4.90
C TYR A 219 -20.24 -0.04 -5.58
N PHE A 220 -21.32 -0.79 -5.91
CA PHE A 220 -22.49 -0.22 -6.56
C PHE A 220 -23.27 0.76 -5.67
N SER A 221 -23.28 0.56 -4.36
CA SER A 221 -23.93 1.49 -3.40
C SER A 221 -23.27 2.85 -3.31
N SER A 222 -22.01 2.98 -3.75
CA SER A 222 -21.32 4.28 -3.82
C SER A 222 -21.81 5.18 -4.95
N PHE A 223 -22.58 4.62 -5.90
CA PHE A 223 -23.22 5.36 -6.98
C PHE A 223 -24.73 5.47 -6.68
N THR A 224 -25.22 6.67 -6.54
CA THR A 224 -26.61 6.91 -6.15
C THR A 224 -27.51 7.21 -7.33
N ASP A 225 -26.96 7.68 -8.44
CA ASP A 225 -27.68 8.04 -9.67
C ASP A 225 -27.24 7.18 -10.88
N ASP A 226 -26.79 5.95 -10.62
CA ASP A 226 -26.29 5.03 -11.62
C ASP A 226 -27.43 4.22 -12.26
N ILE A 227 -27.61 4.40 -13.57
CA ILE A 227 -28.65 3.69 -14.34
C ILE A 227 -28.44 2.16 -14.32
N ILE A 228 -27.17 1.70 -14.31
CA ILE A 228 -26.89 0.25 -14.34
C ILE A 228 -27.11 -0.43 -12.99
N SER A 229 -27.12 0.30 -11.88
CA SER A 229 -27.38 -0.26 -10.54
C SER A 229 -28.87 -0.22 -10.16
N GLN A 230 -29.67 0.63 -10.80
CA GLN A 230 -31.09 0.73 -10.49
C GLN A 230 -31.82 -0.59 -10.80
N PRO A 231 -32.75 -1.05 -9.91
CA PRO A 231 -33.61 -2.17 -10.19
C PRO A 231 -34.42 -1.93 -11.46
N GLN A 232 -34.68 -2.96 -12.25
CA GLN A 232 -35.61 -2.84 -13.35
C GLN A 232 -36.96 -2.39 -12.79
N GLN A 233 -37.46 -1.24 -13.22
CA GLN A 233 -38.85 -0.87 -12.97
C GLN A 233 -39.71 -1.92 -13.66
N LYS A 234 -40.29 -2.84 -12.88
CA LYS A 234 -41.39 -3.68 -13.35
C LYS A 234 -42.48 -2.68 -13.77
N GLY A 235 -42.67 -2.54 -15.09
CA GLY A 235 -43.58 -1.57 -15.65
C GLY A 235 -44.88 -1.57 -14.88
N GLU A 236 -45.28 -0.40 -14.35
CA GLU A 236 -46.64 -0.19 -13.87
C GLU A 236 -47.56 -0.53 -15.03
N LYS A 237 -48.34 -1.58 -14.85
CA LYS A 237 -49.39 -1.96 -15.81
C LYS A 237 -50.39 -0.81 -15.89
N LYS A 238 -50.22 0.06 -16.88
CA LYS A 238 -51.36 0.83 -17.36
C LYS A 238 -52.21 -0.09 -18.21
N ASP A 239 -53.46 -0.24 -17.80
CA ASP A 239 -54.47 -1.16 -18.36
C ASP A 239 -54.93 -0.86 -19.81
N GLU A 240 -54.05 -0.41 -20.70
CA GLU A 240 -54.45 -0.03 -22.08
C GLU A 240 -53.57 -0.55 -23.22
N ASP A 241 -52.88 -1.70 -23.10
CA ASP A 241 -52.21 -2.31 -24.29
C ASP A 241 -51.99 -3.81 -24.12
N LYS A 242 -53.06 -4.61 -24.30
CA LYS A 242 -52.97 -6.08 -24.27
C LYS A 242 -52.25 -6.70 -25.47
N ASP A 243 -52.01 -5.94 -26.54
CA ASP A 243 -51.39 -6.46 -27.77
C ASP A 243 -49.85 -6.31 -27.82
N LYS A 244 -49.22 -5.65 -26.81
CA LYS A 244 -47.76 -5.50 -26.75
C LYS A 244 -47.07 -6.42 -25.73
N GLU A 245 -47.81 -7.24 -24.98
CA GLU A 245 -47.22 -8.17 -24.00
C GLU A 245 -46.40 -9.30 -24.68
N GLY A 246 -46.74 -9.68 -25.90
CA GLY A 246 -46.00 -10.68 -26.67
C GLY A 246 -44.62 -10.21 -27.12
N GLU A 247 -44.53 -8.98 -27.64
CA GLU A 247 -43.25 -8.39 -28.09
C GLU A 247 -42.33 -8.03 -26.93
N ALA A 248 -42.88 -7.50 -25.82
CA ALA A 248 -42.07 -7.15 -24.64
C ALA A 248 -41.49 -8.40 -23.93
N ALA A 249 -42.25 -9.49 -23.87
CA ALA A 249 -41.79 -10.76 -23.29
C ALA A 249 -40.77 -11.48 -24.19
N GLU A 250 -40.90 -11.35 -25.52
CA GLU A 250 -39.94 -11.90 -26.48
C GLU A 250 -38.63 -11.10 -26.50
N ILE A 251 -38.68 -9.77 -26.36
CA ILE A 251 -37.53 -8.88 -26.28
C ILE A 251 -36.75 -9.11 -24.96
N THR A 252 -37.42 -9.29 -23.83
CA THR A 252 -36.77 -9.56 -22.54
C THR A 252 -36.07 -10.92 -22.49
N GLY A 253 -36.57 -11.90 -23.25
CA GLY A 253 -35.99 -13.26 -23.33
C GLY A 253 -34.69 -13.33 -24.14
N SER A 254 -34.42 -12.36 -25.01
CA SER A 254 -33.30 -12.37 -25.96
C SER A 254 -32.14 -11.41 -25.58
N SER A 255 -32.39 -10.34 -24.81
CA SER A 255 -31.36 -9.35 -24.47
C SER A 255 -30.33 -9.89 -23.48
N GLY A 256 -29.04 -9.85 -23.87
CA GLY A 256 -27.92 -10.20 -23.02
C GLY A 256 -27.79 -9.26 -21.83
N TYR A 257 -28.02 -7.95 -22.00
CA TYR A 257 -28.00 -6.99 -20.90
C TYR A 257 -29.05 -7.27 -19.83
N LEU A 258 -30.28 -7.57 -20.23
CA LEU A 258 -31.35 -7.86 -19.26
C LEU A 258 -31.06 -9.14 -18.47
N LYS A 259 -30.48 -10.16 -19.13
CA LYS A 259 -29.98 -11.36 -18.43
C LYS A 259 -28.83 -11.05 -17.47
N ALA A 260 -27.89 -10.18 -17.87
CA ALA A 260 -26.81 -9.74 -16.99
C ALA A 260 -27.37 -9.02 -15.75
N LYS A 261 -28.41 -8.19 -15.89
CA LYS A 261 -29.12 -7.56 -14.77
C LYS A 261 -29.79 -8.60 -13.86
N GLN A 262 -30.44 -9.60 -14.43
CA GLN A 262 -31.00 -10.70 -13.64
C GLN A 262 -29.91 -11.42 -12.84
N TYR A 263 -28.75 -11.72 -13.45
CA TYR A 263 -27.62 -12.33 -12.75
C TYR A 263 -27.03 -11.42 -11.66
N MET A 264 -27.10 -10.09 -11.83
CA MET A 264 -26.76 -9.17 -10.73
C MET A 264 -27.69 -9.33 -9.53
N ASP A 265 -29.01 -9.40 -9.77
CA ASP A 265 -30.01 -9.56 -8.72
C ASP A 265 -29.90 -10.95 -8.04
N GLU A 266 -29.49 -11.97 -8.78
CA GLU A 266 -29.22 -13.34 -8.29
C GLU A 266 -27.82 -13.51 -7.66
N GLU A 267 -26.99 -12.47 -7.62
CA GLU A 267 -25.60 -12.48 -7.16
C GLU A 267 -24.70 -13.49 -7.94
N ASN A 268 -25.07 -13.82 -9.17
CA ASN A 268 -24.34 -14.72 -10.06
C ASN A 268 -23.42 -13.93 -10.99
N TYR A 269 -22.42 -13.26 -10.39
CA TYR A 269 -21.59 -12.25 -11.06
C TYR A 269 -20.69 -12.81 -12.16
N ASP A 270 -20.33 -14.09 -12.13
CA ASP A 270 -19.43 -14.72 -13.11
C ASP A 270 -19.99 -14.73 -14.54
N LYS A 271 -21.30 -14.64 -14.70
CA LYS A 271 -21.98 -14.66 -16.00
C LYS A 271 -22.19 -13.29 -16.63
N ILE A 272 -22.00 -12.21 -15.88
CA ILE A 272 -22.33 -10.84 -16.32
C ILE A 272 -21.52 -10.44 -17.55
N ILE A 273 -20.19 -10.64 -17.51
CA ILE A 273 -19.30 -10.29 -18.63
C ILE A 273 -19.72 -10.99 -19.91
N SER A 274 -20.05 -12.29 -19.85
CA SER A 274 -20.44 -13.06 -21.02
C SER A 274 -21.78 -12.62 -21.61
N GLU A 275 -22.77 -12.33 -20.77
CA GLU A 275 -24.08 -11.87 -21.24
C GLU A 275 -24.02 -10.45 -21.82
N CYS A 276 -23.27 -9.53 -21.17
CA CYS A 276 -23.01 -8.20 -21.76
C CYS A 276 -22.29 -8.30 -23.11
N THR A 277 -21.35 -9.24 -23.27
CA THR A 277 -20.66 -9.47 -24.54
C THR A 277 -21.63 -9.88 -25.64
N LYS A 278 -22.59 -10.75 -25.36
CA LYS A 278 -23.63 -11.14 -26.33
C LYS A 278 -24.48 -9.94 -26.78
N GLU A 279 -24.90 -9.08 -25.86
CA GLU A 279 -25.65 -7.86 -26.18
C GLU A 279 -24.86 -6.94 -27.11
N ILE A 280 -23.57 -6.74 -26.81
CA ILE A 280 -22.68 -5.86 -27.59
C ILE A 280 -22.44 -6.42 -28.99
N GLU A 281 -22.16 -7.73 -29.10
CA GLU A 281 -21.91 -8.40 -30.40
C GLU A 281 -23.14 -8.45 -31.29
N SER A 282 -24.33 -8.53 -30.70
CA SER A 282 -25.59 -8.50 -31.45
C SER A 282 -26.03 -7.10 -31.90
N GLY A 283 -25.36 -6.04 -31.40
CA GLY A 283 -25.78 -4.66 -31.59
C GLY A 283 -27.15 -4.37 -30.98
N GLY A 284 -27.46 -4.99 -29.84
CA GLY A 284 -28.74 -4.89 -29.15
C GLY A 284 -29.07 -3.47 -28.67
N ARG A 285 -30.29 -3.25 -28.27
CA ARG A 285 -30.81 -1.94 -27.82
C ARG A 285 -30.06 -1.38 -26.63
N TYR A 286 -29.53 -2.26 -25.76
CA TYR A 286 -28.86 -1.91 -24.52
C TYR A 286 -27.31 -1.96 -24.62
N THR A 287 -26.78 -1.73 -25.82
CA THR A 287 -25.32 -1.81 -26.06
C THR A 287 -24.52 -0.86 -25.17
N ALA A 288 -24.99 0.36 -24.95
CA ALA A 288 -24.28 1.35 -24.11
C ALA A 288 -24.26 0.91 -22.63
N GLU A 289 -25.39 0.45 -22.11
CA GLU A 289 -25.51 -0.08 -20.75
C GLU A 289 -24.68 -1.36 -20.57
N ALA A 290 -24.69 -2.25 -21.56
CA ALA A 290 -23.92 -3.48 -21.55
C ALA A 290 -22.41 -3.21 -21.55
N LEU A 291 -21.94 -2.25 -22.35
CA LEU A 291 -20.55 -1.79 -22.36
C LEU A 291 -20.15 -1.26 -20.99
N LEU A 292 -20.96 -0.37 -20.39
CA LEU A 292 -20.65 0.20 -19.08
C LEU A 292 -20.66 -0.87 -17.98
N LEU A 293 -21.63 -1.78 -17.99
CA LEU A 293 -21.70 -2.87 -17.02
C LEU A 293 -20.51 -3.83 -17.16
N ARG A 294 -20.16 -4.22 -18.40
CA ARG A 294 -19.02 -5.08 -18.67
C ARG A 294 -17.69 -4.43 -18.23
N ALA A 295 -17.50 -3.15 -18.58
CA ALA A 295 -16.34 -2.39 -18.13
C ALA A 295 -16.25 -2.32 -16.61
N THR A 296 -17.39 -2.12 -15.94
CA THR A 296 -17.44 -2.10 -14.47
C THR A 296 -16.94 -3.42 -13.88
N PHE A 297 -17.40 -4.57 -14.41
CA PHE A 297 -16.94 -5.86 -13.96
C PHE A 297 -15.47 -6.14 -14.32
N TYR A 298 -14.98 -5.66 -15.48
CA TYR A 298 -13.55 -5.70 -15.78
C TYR A 298 -12.72 -4.90 -14.76
N LEU A 299 -13.18 -3.72 -14.32
CA LEU A 299 -12.51 -2.95 -13.27
C LEU A 299 -12.55 -3.69 -11.92
N LEU A 300 -13.68 -4.29 -11.56
CA LEU A 300 -13.84 -5.03 -10.30
C LEU A 300 -12.90 -6.24 -10.21
N ILE A 301 -12.63 -6.93 -11.32
CA ILE A 301 -11.64 -8.01 -11.38
C ILE A 301 -10.22 -7.50 -11.66
N GLY A 302 -10.02 -6.16 -11.74
CA GLY A 302 -8.74 -5.51 -11.97
C GLY A 302 -8.21 -5.61 -13.39
N ASN A 303 -9.06 -5.84 -14.39
CA ASN A 303 -8.67 -5.88 -15.80
C ASN A 303 -8.91 -4.52 -16.49
N ALA A 304 -8.11 -3.53 -16.12
CA ALA A 304 -8.20 -2.18 -16.68
C ALA A 304 -8.01 -2.15 -18.21
N THR A 305 -7.18 -3.03 -18.75
CA THR A 305 -6.91 -3.11 -20.20
C THR A 305 -8.16 -3.51 -20.99
N ALA A 306 -8.98 -4.41 -20.46
CA ALA A 306 -10.25 -4.80 -21.08
C ALA A 306 -11.37 -3.78 -20.81
N ALA A 307 -11.33 -3.08 -19.68
CA ALA A 307 -12.34 -2.07 -19.33
C ALA A 307 -12.22 -0.80 -20.18
N GLN A 308 -11.01 -0.35 -20.47
CA GLN A 308 -10.77 0.94 -21.11
C GLN A 308 -11.47 1.09 -22.48
N PRO A 309 -11.40 0.15 -23.43
CA PRO A 309 -12.09 0.28 -24.71
C PRO A 309 -13.61 0.41 -24.58
N ASP A 310 -14.22 -0.31 -23.65
CA ASP A 310 -15.65 -0.24 -23.41
C ASP A 310 -16.06 1.14 -22.86
N LEU A 311 -15.29 1.66 -21.88
CA LEU A 311 -15.51 3.00 -21.34
C LEU A 311 -15.30 4.09 -22.39
N ASP A 312 -14.26 4.00 -23.21
CA ASP A 312 -13.99 4.91 -24.30
C ASP A 312 -15.16 4.93 -25.32
N GLN A 313 -15.71 3.76 -25.62
CA GLN A 313 -16.84 3.65 -26.53
C GLN A 313 -18.09 4.33 -25.96
N VAL A 314 -18.47 4.07 -24.70
CA VAL A 314 -19.62 4.71 -24.05
C VAL A 314 -19.47 6.22 -24.01
N ILE A 315 -18.30 6.73 -23.65
CA ILE A 315 -18.01 8.18 -23.56
C ILE A 315 -18.21 8.87 -24.92
N ASN A 316 -17.82 8.19 -26.01
CA ASN A 316 -17.89 8.74 -27.37
C ASN A 316 -19.28 8.57 -28.04
N MET A 317 -20.17 7.73 -27.50
CA MET A 317 -21.55 7.54 -28.01
C MET A 317 -22.40 8.77 -27.69
N GLN A 318 -22.53 9.70 -28.65
CA GLN A 318 -23.28 10.95 -28.44
C GLN A 318 -24.78 10.72 -28.20
N GLU A 319 -25.33 9.65 -28.74
CA GLU A 319 -26.72 9.21 -28.57
C GLU A 319 -26.98 8.50 -27.22
N ALA A 320 -25.93 8.07 -26.52
CA ALA A 320 -26.08 7.43 -25.22
C ALA A 320 -26.55 8.45 -24.15
N ASN A 321 -27.27 7.93 -23.17
CA ASN A 321 -27.73 8.74 -22.04
C ASN A 321 -26.55 9.46 -21.36
N VAL A 322 -26.71 10.75 -21.10
CA VAL A 322 -25.69 11.59 -20.45
C VAL A 322 -25.21 10.99 -19.13
N LYS A 323 -26.11 10.39 -18.33
CA LYS A 323 -25.74 9.73 -17.07
C LYS A 323 -24.84 8.51 -17.29
N LEU A 324 -25.04 7.72 -18.35
CA LEU A 324 -24.14 6.60 -18.69
C LEU A 324 -22.75 7.11 -19.08
N ARG A 325 -22.70 8.17 -19.86
CA ARG A 325 -21.42 8.79 -20.28
C ARG A 325 -20.69 9.41 -19.09
N ALA A 326 -21.39 10.11 -18.20
CA ALA A 326 -20.82 10.67 -16.97
C ALA A 326 -20.29 9.56 -16.05
N ASN A 327 -21.06 8.48 -15.87
CA ASN A 327 -20.62 7.31 -15.08
C ASN A 327 -19.37 6.63 -15.69
N ALA A 328 -19.33 6.49 -17.02
CA ALA A 328 -18.15 5.95 -17.71
C ALA A 328 -16.91 6.83 -17.49
N LEU A 329 -17.05 8.15 -17.50
CA LEU A 329 -15.98 9.11 -17.18
C LEU A 329 -15.51 8.97 -15.72
N ILE A 330 -16.43 8.88 -14.75
CA ILE A 330 -16.08 8.64 -13.33
C ILE A 330 -15.27 7.35 -13.18
N LYS A 331 -15.72 6.26 -13.80
CA LYS A 331 -15.06 4.95 -13.74
C LYS A 331 -13.69 4.98 -14.43
N ARG A 332 -13.57 5.62 -15.60
CA ARG A 332 -12.29 5.77 -16.30
C ARG A 332 -11.33 6.69 -15.54
N GLY A 333 -11.82 7.78 -14.97
CA GLY A 333 -11.03 8.65 -14.11
C GLY A 333 -10.51 7.93 -12.88
N SER A 334 -11.34 7.11 -12.22
CA SER A 334 -10.93 6.26 -11.10
C SER A 334 -9.87 5.23 -11.51
N MET A 335 -10.02 4.61 -12.69
CA MET A 335 -9.04 3.68 -13.27
C MET A 335 -7.68 4.38 -13.52
N TYR A 336 -7.68 5.58 -14.10
CA TYR A 336 -6.46 6.35 -14.32
C TYR A 336 -5.75 6.70 -13.02
N MET A 337 -6.49 7.01 -11.96
CA MET A 337 -5.87 7.24 -10.65
C MET A 337 -5.18 5.99 -10.10
N GLN A 338 -5.79 4.82 -10.22
CA GLN A 338 -5.17 3.54 -9.84
C GLN A 338 -3.91 3.23 -10.66
N GLN A 339 -3.85 3.69 -11.91
CA GLN A 339 -2.69 3.59 -12.78
C GLN A 339 -1.64 4.70 -12.56
N GLN A 340 -1.77 5.51 -11.52
CA GLN A 340 -0.89 6.65 -11.22
C GLN A 340 -0.87 7.71 -12.34
N GLN A 341 -2.00 7.94 -12.98
CA GLN A 341 -2.20 8.93 -14.04
C GLN A 341 -3.16 10.05 -13.56
N PRO A 342 -2.77 10.89 -12.60
CA PRO A 342 -3.67 11.86 -11.96
C PRO A 342 -4.16 12.95 -12.92
N LEU A 343 -3.39 13.29 -13.95
CA LEU A 343 -3.80 14.30 -14.93
C LEU A 343 -4.98 13.82 -15.77
N GLN A 344 -4.93 12.59 -16.29
CA GLN A 344 -6.03 11.98 -17.06
C GLN A 344 -7.25 11.78 -16.16
N SER A 345 -7.03 11.34 -14.92
CA SER A 345 -8.09 11.22 -13.93
C SER A 345 -8.84 12.55 -13.71
N THR A 346 -8.09 13.63 -13.46
CA THR A 346 -8.69 14.95 -13.25
C THR A 346 -9.44 15.45 -14.49
N GLN A 347 -8.92 15.19 -15.69
CA GLN A 347 -9.58 15.55 -16.94
C GLN A 347 -10.93 14.85 -17.08
N ASP A 348 -10.98 13.54 -16.83
CA ASP A 348 -12.23 12.76 -16.93
C ASP A 348 -13.29 13.23 -15.92
N PHE A 349 -12.91 13.49 -14.68
CA PHE A 349 -13.85 14.01 -13.68
C PHE A 349 -14.37 15.43 -14.01
N ASN A 350 -13.54 16.29 -14.60
CA ASN A 350 -13.98 17.60 -15.06
C ASN A 350 -14.93 17.47 -16.25
N MET A 351 -14.62 16.60 -17.23
CA MET A 351 -15.53 16.31 -18.34
C MET A 351 -16.86 15.75 -17.84
N ALA A 352 -16.86 14.88 -16.81
CA ALA A 352 -18.09 14.36 -16.22
C ALA A 352 -18.96 15.50 -15.64
N ALA A 353 -18.34 16.46 -14.93
CA ALA A 353 -19.03 17.61 -14.38
C ALA A 353 -19.55 18.56 -15.48
N ASP A 354 -18.83 18.70 -16.60
CA ASP A 354 -19.24 19.54 -17.73
C ASP A 354 -20.46 18.96 -18.47
N ILE A 355 -20.52 17.63 -18.63
CA ILE A 355 -21.63 16.98 -19.37
C ILE A 355 -22.85 16.71 -18.49
N ASP A 356 -22.69 16.53 -17.18
CA ASP A 356 -23.79 16.25 -16.23
C ASP A 356 -23.58 16.98 -14.90
N SER A 357 -23.76 18.31 -14.94
CA SER A 357 -23.53 19.20 -13.79
C SER A 357 -24.51 19.01 -12.62
N HIS A 358 -25.59 18.24 -12.81
CA HIS A 358 -26.57 17.94 -11.77
C HIS A 358 -26.45 16.53 -11.19
N ASN A 359 -25.43 15.81 -11.56
CA ASN A 359 -25.17 14.46 -11.07
C ASN A 359 -24.35 14.49 -9.76
N PRO A 360 -24.93 14.12 -8.61
CA PRO A 360 -24.23 14.17 -7.33
C PRO A 360 -23.03 13.21 -7.28
N ASP A 361 -23.06 12.09 -8.00
CA ASP A 361 -21.98 11.11 -8.00
C ASP A 361 -20.68 11.66 -8.62
N VAL A 362 -20.80 12.57 -9.60
CA VAL A 362 -19.64 13.26 -10.19
C VAL A 362 -18.87 14.02 -9.11
N TYR A 363 -19.57 14.83 -8.33
CA TYR A 363 -18.96 15.65 -7.28
C TYR A 363 -18.48 14.79 -6.11
N HIS A 364 -19.25 13.76 -5.75
CA HIS A 364 -18.85 12.82 -4.72
C HIS A 364 -17.48 12.16 -5.04
N HIS A 365 -17.35 11.54 -6.20
CA HIS A 365 -16.13 10.84 -6.59
C HIS A 365 -14.98 11.81 -6.94
N ARG A 366 -15.28 13.01 -7.49
CA ARG A 366 -14.27 14.04 -7.70
C ARG A 366 -13.72 14.58 -6.38
N GLY A 367 -14.57 14.76 -5.36
CA GLY A 367 -14.16 15.12 -4.01
C GLY A 367 -13.20 14.07 -3.41
N GLN A 368 -13.51 12.78 -3.58
CA GLN A 368 -12.62 11.70 -3.18
C GLN A 368 -11.26 11.76 -3.89
N LEU A 369 -11.24 11.99 -5.21
CA LEU A 369 -10.02 12.20 -5.97
C LEU A 369 -9.19 13.37 -5.42
N LYS A 370 -9.82 14.50 -5.14
CA LYS A 370 -9.14 15.70 -4.62
C LYS A 370 -8.53 15.48 -3.24
N ILE A 371 -9.16 14.67 -2.36
CA ILE A 371 -8.55 14.25 -1.11
C ILE A 371 -7.26 13.46 -1.37
N LEU A 372 -7.23 12.58 -2.36
CA LEU A 372 -6.04 11.81 -2.73
C LEU A 372 -4.90 12.69 -3.25
N LEU A 373 -5.25 13.79 -3.90
CA LEU A 373 -4.31 14.79 -4.42
C LEU A 373 -3.92 15.85 -3.37
N ASP A 374 -4.35 15.69 -2.11
CA ASP A 374 -4.13 16.64 -1.01
C ASP A 374 -4.76 18.04 -1.26
N GLN A 375 -5.80 18.08 -2.10
CA GLN A 375 -6.56 19.28 -2.44
C GLN A 375 -7.84 19.38 -1.59
N VAL A 376 -7.68 19.46 -0.27
CA VAL A 376 -8.79 19.26 0.68
C VAL A 376 -9.85 20.35 0.55
N ASP A 377 -9.48 21.63 0.39
CA ASP A 377 -10.45 22.73 0.24
C ASP A 377 -11.33 22.56 -0.99
N GLU A 378 -10.75 22.13 -2.11
CA GLU A 378 -11.49 21.84 -3.33
C GLU A 378 -12.36 20.57 -3.19
N ALA A 379 -11.89 19.55 -2.44
CA ALA A 379 -12.66 18.36 -2.13
C ALA A 379 -13.91 18.71 -1.29
N VAL A 380 -13.76 19.57 -0.29
CA VAL A 380 -14.89 20.07 0.53
C VAL A 380 -15.91 20.79 -0.35
N GLY A 381 -15.46 21.62 -1.31
CA GLY A 381 -16.35 22.27 -2.28
C GLY A 381 -17.15 21.27 -3.13
N ASP A 382 -16.52 20.19 -3.57
CA ASP A 382 -17.20 19.13 -4.31
C ASP A 382 -18.21 18.36 -3.43
N PHE A 383 -17.86 18.03 -2.19
CA PHE A 383 -18.83 17.43 -1.27
C PHE A 383 -19.99 18.36 -0.94
N ASP A 384 -19.75 19.67 -0.83
CA ASP A 384 -20.84 20.65 -0.64
C ASP A 384 -21.78 20.67 -1.84
N GLU A 385 -21.25 20.60 -3.06
CA GLU A 385 -22.08 20.52 -4.26
C GLU A 385 -22.85 19.19 -4.33
N CYS A 386 -22.22 18.08 -3.99
CA CYS A 386 -22.90 16.80 -3.86
C CYS A 386 -24.07 16.87 -2.85
N ILE A 387 -23.84 17.44 -1.67
CA ILE A 387 -24.84 17.61 -0.61
C ILE A 387 -25.94 18.59 -1.05
N ARG A 388 -25.61 19.65 -1.80
CA ARG A 388 -26.60 20.58 -2.35
C ARG A 388 -27.56 19.88 -3.33
N LEU A 389 -27.02 19.03 -4.19
CA LEU A 389 -27.80 18.25 -5.17
C LEU A 389 -28.57 17.11 -4.50
N ARG A 390 -28.01 16.51 -3.44
CA ARG A 390 -28.60 15.41 -2.67
C ARG A 390 -28.40 15.62 -1.17
N PRO A 391 -29.32 16.34 -0.50
CA PRO A 391 -29.20 16.67 0.94
C PRO A 391 -29.25 15.47 1.88
N ASP A 392 -29.78 14.35 1.43
CA ASP A 392 -29.88 13.07 2.15
C ASP A 392 -28.67 12.14 1.93
N SER A 393 -27.62 12.58 1.23
CA SER A 393 -26.40 11.83 1.06
C SER A 393 -25.58 11.80 2.36
N ALA A 394 -25.87 10.81 3.21
CA ALA A 394 -25.15 10.59 4.45
C ALA A 394 -23.64 10.35 4.21
N LEU A 395 -23.32 9.60 3.15
CA LEU A 395 -21.94 9.28 2.78
C LEU A 395 -21.13 10.54 2.43
N ALA A 396 -21.66 11.43 1.60
CA ALA A 396 -20.96 12.68 1.24
C ALA A 396 -20.75 13.59 2.48
N GLN A 397 -21.74 13.65 3.38
CA GLN A 397 -21.61 14.41 4.63
C GLN A 397 -20.54 13.83 5.56
N ALA A 398 -20.49 12.51 5.73
CA ALA A 398 -19.47 11.83 6.53
C ALA A 398 -18.06 12.04 5.94
N GLN A 399 -17.91 11.91 4.62
CA GLN A 399 -16.62 12.10 3.95
C GLN A 399 -16.15 13.54 3.99
N LYS A 400 -17.06 14.52 3.89
CA LYS A 400 -16.74 15.93 4.14
C LYS A 400 -16.18 16.14 5.55
N CYS A 401 -16.86 15.62 6.57
CA CYS A 401 -16.37 15.72 7.95
C CYS A 401 -14.98 15.10 8.10
N PHE A 402 -14.75 13.96 7.46
CA PHE A 402 -13.46 13.29 7.51
C PHE A 402 -12.34 14.08 6.80
N ALA A 403 -12.65 14.70 5.66
CA ALA A 403 -11.71 15.57 4.96
C ALA A 403 -11.29 16.77 5.84
N LEU A 404 -12.27 17.46 6.44
CA LEU A 404 -12.03 18.57 7.35
C LEU A 404 -11.27 18.13 8.60
N TYR A 405 -11.62 16.98 9.17
CA TYR A 405 -10.90 16.41 10.31
C TYR A 405 -9.42 16.17 9.97
N ARG A 406 -9.13 15.52 8.87
CA ARG A 406 -7.76 15.24 8.46
C ARG A 406 -6.93 16.51 8.24
N GLN A 407 -7.50 17.51 7.58
CA GLN A 407 -6.85 18.80 7.37
C GLN A 407 -6.52 19.48 8.71
N ALA A 408 -7.51 19.55 9.60
CA ALA A 408 -7.36 20.15 10.91
C ALA A 408 -6.34 19.40 11.80
N TYR A 409 -6.36 18.07 11.73
CA TYR A 409 -5.46 17.22 12.51
C TYR A 409 -4.00 17.33 12.03
N THR A 410 -3.77 17.28 10.71
CA THR A 410 -2.43 17.47 10.14
C THR A 410 -1.93 18.90 10.31
N GLY A 411 -2.82 19.88 10.24
CA GLY A 411 -2.54 21.31 10.49
C GLY A 411 -2.40 21.69 11.96
N ASN A 412 -2.55 20.73 12.87
CA ASN A 412 -2.45 20.93 14.33
C ASN A 412 -3.41 22.03 14.85
N ASN A 413 -4.66 22.06 14.34
CA ASN A 413 -5.69 23.04 14.69
C ASN A 413 -6.81 22.42 15.56
N PRO A 414 -6.69 22.46 16.91
CA PRO A 414 -7.64 21.79 17.81
C PRO A 414 -9.09 22.30 17.66
N SER A 415 -9.30 23.57 17.38
CA SER A 415 -10.64 24.13 17.22
C SER A 415 -11.36 23.57 15.99
N GLN A 416 -10.66 23.48 14.85
CA GLN A 416 -11.21 22.89 13.64
C GLN A 416 -11.36 21.36 13.77
N VAL A 417 -10.47 20.69 14.50
CA VAL A 417 -10.64 19.27 14.85
C VAL A 417 -11.95 19.06 15.59
N GLN A 418 -12.25 19.88 16.63
CA GLN A 418 -13.50 19.77 17.38
C GLN A 418 -14.72 20.04 16.48
N THR A 419 -14.67 21.06 15.62
CA THR A 419 -15.75 21.32 14.67
C THR A 419 -16.04 20.13 13.75
N ALA A 420 -15.00 19.45 13.27
CA ALA A 420 -15.16 18.26 12.44
C ALA A 420 -15.74 17.08 13.23
N MET A 421 -15.34 16.92 14.50
CA MET A 421 -15.89 15.90 15.40
C MET A 421 -17.37 16.13 15.70
N ASP A 422 -17.78 17.40 15.97
CA ASP A 422 -19.17 17.78 16.12
C ASP A 422 -19.98 17.51 14.85
N GLY A 423 -19.37 17.71 13.69
CA GLY A 423 -19.93 17.35 12.39
C GLY A 423 -20.24 15.86 12.26
N PHE A 424 -19.35 14.98 12.70
CA PHE A 424 -19.62 13.54 12.73
C PHE A 424 -20.79 13.18 13.67
N GLU A 425 -20.87 13.79 14.85
CA GLU A 425 -21.98 13.57 15.77
C GLU A 425 -23.33 14.01 15.15
N ASP A 426 -23.34 15.10 14.38
CA ASP A 426 -24.55 15.52 13.64
C ASP A 426 -24.89 14.50 12.52
N VAL A 427 -23.92 14.02 11.78
CA VAL A 427 -24.13 13.04 10.69
C VAL A 427 -24.74 11.76 11.25
N ILE A 428 -24.17 11.14 12.29
CA ILE A 428 -24.70 9.88 12.85
C ILE A 428 -26.07 10.07 13.52
N ARG A 429 -26.35 11.26 14.06
CA ARG A 429 -27.67 11.59 14.62
C ARG A 429 -28.74 11.71 13.52
N ARG A 430 -28.43 12.37 12.41
CA ARG A 430 -29.35 12.56 11.27
C ARG A 430 -29.52 11.30 10.43
N PHE A 431 -28.45 10.51 10.32
CA PHE A 431 -28.38 9.31 9.47
C PHE A 431 -27.95 8.07 10.28
N PRO A 432 -28.77 7.60 11.23
CA PRO A 432 -28.38 6.53 12.15
C PRO A 432 -28.18 5.16 11.50
N LYS A 433 -28.49 5.02 10.20
CA LYS A 433 -28.26 3.81 9.41
C LYS A 433 -27.03 3.87 8.50
N CYS A 434 -26.26 4.97 8.53
CA CYS A 434 -25.06 5.12 7.72
C CYS A 434 -23.86 4.46 8.42
N ALA A 435 -23.58 3.21 8.12
CA ALA A 435 -22.43 2.48 8.71
C ALA A 435 -21.11 3.19 8.44
N GLU A 436 -20.89 3.72 7.22
CA GLU A 436 -19.69 4.48 6.84
C GLU A 436 -19.48 5.71 7.73
N GLY A 437 -20.55 6.42 8.11
CA GLY A 437 -20.47 7.56 9.03
C GLY A 437 -19.91 7.16 10.40
N TYR A 438 -20.34 6.03 10.93
CA TYR A 438 -19.78 5.48 12.17
C TYR A 438 -18.34 5.02 12.00
N ALA A 439 -18.00 4.39 10.88
CA ALA A 439 -16.64 3.90 10.61
C ALA A 439 -15.64 5.06 10.55
N LEU A 440 -15.96 6.13 9.81
CA LEU A 440 -15.11 7.32 9.68
C LEU A 440 -14.96 8.05 11.01
N TYR A 441 -16.07 8.15 11.77
CA TYR A 441 -16.04 8.75 13.10
C TYR A 441 -15.18 7.92 14.07
N ALA A 442 -15.34 6.58 14.08
CA ALA A 442 -14.53 5.69 14.89
C ALA A 442 -13.03 5.86 14.61
N GLN A 443 -12.67 6.06 13.36
CA GLN A 443 -11.29 6.31 12.98
C GLN A 443 -10.78 7.65 13.51
N ALA A 444 -11.53 8.74 13.35
CA ALA A 444 -11.16 10.03 13.90
C ALA A 444 -11.02 9.97 15.44
N LEU A 445 -11.90 9.24 16.11
CA LEU A 445 -11.83 8.99 17.55
C LEU A 445 -10.58 8.18 17.94
N THR A 446 -10.19 7.20 17.12
CA THR A 446 -8.97 6.41 17.35
C THR A 446 -7.72 7.28 17.27
N ASP A 447 -7.62 8.17 16.26
CA ASP A 447 -6.52 9.14 16.13
C ASP A 447 -6.46 10.10 17.33
N GLN A 448 -7.62 10.46 17.90
CA GLN A 448 -7.75 11.28 19.11
C GLN A 448 -7.54 10.46 20.41
N GLN A 449 -7.20 9.17 20.31
CA GLN A 449 -7.06 8.25 21.45
C GLN A 449 -8.33 8.09 22.29
N GLN A 450 -9.50 8.40 21.75
CA GLN A 450 -10.80 8.20 22.39
C GLN A 450 -11.30 6.77 22.14
N PHE A 451 -10.45 5.78 22.48
CA PHE A 451 -10.61 4.37 22.11
C PHE A 451 -11.95 3.76 22.53
N GLY A 452 -12.44 4.10 23.73
CA GLY A 452 -13.71 3.56 24.21
C GLY A 452 -14.92 4.02 23.39
N LYS A 453 -14.93 5.26 22.91
CA LYS A 453 -15.95 5.75 21.98
C LYS A 453 -15.78 5.14 20.58
N ALA A 454 -14.53 5.03 20.11
CA ALA A 454 -14.24 4.40 18.81
C ALA A 454 -14.74 2.95 18.77
N ASP A 455 -14.54 2.18 19.83
CA ASP A 455 -15.02 0.80 19.95
C ASP A 455 -16.55 0.71 19.83
N GLN A 456 -17.29 1.61 20.53
CA GLN A 456 -18.75 1.70 20.41
C GLN A 456 -19.21 2.05 19.00
N MET A 457 -18.48 2.91 18.27
CA MET A 457 -18.82 3.25 16.89
C MET A 457 -18.60 2.05 15.96
N TYR A 458 -17.53 1.28 16.14
CA TYR A 458 -17.33 0.04 15.38
C TYR A 458 -18.39 -1.01 15.73
N ASP A 459 -18.87 -1.10 16.98
CA ASP A 459 -20.00 -1.97 17.32
C ASP A 459 -21.26 -1.58 16.54
N LYS A 460 -21.52 -0.27 16.40
CA LYS A 460 -22.64 0.20 15.59
C LYS A 460 -22.48 -0.13 14.09
N CYS A 461 -21.25 -0.05 13.55
CA CYS A 461 -21.01 -0.50 12.20
C CYS A 461 -21.32 -1.99 12.03
N ILE A 462 -20.88 -2.83 12.97
CA ILE A 462 -21.12 -4.28 12.94
C ILE A 462 -22.61 -4.62 13.08
N GLU A 463 -23.35 -3.87 13.92
CA GLU A 463 -24.81 -4.02 14.04
C GLU A 463 -25.53 -3.70 12.72
N LEU A 464 -25.07 -2.71 11.98
CA LEU A 464 -25.67 -2.27 10.71
C LEU A 464 -25.26 -3.15 9.53
N GLU A 465 -23.99 -3.56 9.49
CA GLU A 465 -23.38 -4.35 8.41
C GLU A 465 -22.55 -5.50 9.01
N PRO A 466 -23.19 -6.57 9.49
CA PRO A 466 -22.48 -7.68 10.15
C PRO A 466 -21.59 -8.50 9.22
N ASP A 467 -21.79 -8.40 7.93
CA ASP A 467 -21.03 -9.04 6.84
C ASP A 467 -19.93 -8.16 6.25
N ASN A 468 -19.72 -6.97 6.79
CA ASN A 468 -18.61 -6.11 6.40
C ASN A 468 -17.31 -6.52 7.12
N ALA A 469 -16.53 -7.41 6.49
CA ALA A 469 -15.28 -7.93 7.04
C ALA A 469 -14.28 -6.83 7.43
N THR A 470 -14.24 -5.73 6.67
CA THR A 470 -13.31 -4.61 6.90
C THR A 470 -13.52 -3.97 8.28
N THR A 471 -14.77 -3.87 8.74
CA THR A 471 -15.08 -3.29 10.06
C THR A 471 -14.48 -4.12 11.19
N TYR A 472 -14.50 -5.46 11.08
CA TYR A 472 -13.87 -6.34 12.08
C TYR A 472 -12.35 -6.19 12.10
N VAL A 473 -11.71 -5.99 10.93
CA VAL A 473 -10.27 -5.72 10.87
C VAL A 473 -9.93 -4.41 11.60
N HIS A 474 -10.68 -3.35 11.34
CA HIS A 474 -10.47 -2.05 12.02
C HIS A 474 -10.69 -2.15 13.53
N LYS A 475 -11.73 -2.86 13.96
CA LYS A 475 -11.97 -3.09 15.37
C LYS A 475 -10.86 -3.93 16.02
N GLY A 476 -10.34 -4.94 15.30
CA GLY A 476 -9.18 -5.73 15.75
C GLY A 476 -7.94 -4.87 15.94
N LEU A 477 -7.64 -3.99 14.99
CA LEU A 477 -6.54 -3.03 15.10
C LEU A 477 -6.73 -2.04 16.26
N LEU A 478 -7.97 -1.59 16.50
CA LEU A 478 -8.29 -0.76 17.66
C LEU A 478 -7.97 -1.48 18.98
N GLN A 479 -8.35 -2.75 19.13
CA GLN A 479 -8.07 -3.52 20.36
C GLN A 479 -6.56 -3.69 20.59
N LEU A 480 -5.80 -3.93 19.51
CA LEU A 480 -4.34 -3.99 19.58
C LEU A 480 -3.73 -2.66 20.03
N GLN A 481 -4.23 -1.54 19.50
CA GLN A 481 -3.71 -0.22 19.86
C GLN A 481 -4.10 0.22 21.28
N TRP A 482 -5.33 -0.04 21.68
CA TRP A 482 -5.92 0.40 22.95
C TRP A 482 -5.49 -0.47 24.12
N LYS A 483 -5.78 -1.78 24.03
CA LYS A 483 -5.59 -2.72 25.15
C LYS A 483 -4.30 -3.50 25.06
N GLN A 484 -3.58 -3.40 23.92
CA GLN A 484 -2.48 -4.29 23.57
C GLN A 484 -2.90 -5.78 23.63
N ASP A 485 -4.19 -6.04 23.42
CA ASP A 485 -4.78 -7.36 23.43
C ASP A 485 -4.62 -8.02 22.07
N LEU A 486 -3.55 -8.81 21.97
CA LEU A 486 -3.16 -9.47 20.73
C LEU A 486 -4.13 -10.59 20.34
N ASP A 487 -4.66 -11.29 21.34
CA ASP A 487 -5.54 -12.45 21.12
C ASP A 487 -6.89 -11.97 20.59
N LEU A 488 -7.51 -10.98 21.23
CA LEU A 488 -8.77 -10.37 20.77
C LEU A 488 -8.59 -9.72 19.38
N GLY A 489 -7.47 -9.02 19.14
CA GLY A 489 -7.18 -8.44 17.84
C GLY A 489 -7.15 -9.49 16.74
N LEU A 490 -6.44 -10.60 16.96
CA LEU A 490 -6.36 -11.71 16.01
C LEU A 490 -7.68 -12.47 15.84
N GLU A 491 -8.47 -12.61 16.90
CA GLU A 491 -9.81 -13.21 16.85
C GLU A 491 -10.72 -12.41 15.90
N LEU A 492 -10.76 -11.07 16.06
CA LEU A 492 -11.56 -10.19 15.21
C LEU A 492 -11.09 -10.22 13.74
N ILE A 493 -9.79 -10.26 13.48
CA ILE A 493 -9.25 -10.36 12.11
C ILE A 493 -9.54 -11.75 11.52
N SER A 494 -9.46 -12.82 12.32
CA SER A 494 -9.85 -14.15 11.87
C SER A 494 -11.34 -14.20 11.53
N LYS A 495 -12.18 -13.54 12.33
CA LYS A 495 -13.62 -13.38 12.05
C LYS A 495 -13.87 -12.66 10.72
N ALA A 496 -13.08 -11.62 10.41
CA ALA A 496 -13.16 -10.95 9.12
C ALA A 496 -12.87 -11.90 7.96
N ILE A 497 -11.87 -12.78 8.09
CA ILE A 497 -11.53 -13.80 7.07
C ILE A 497 -12.63 -14.86 6.94
N GLU A 498 -13.30 -15.23 8.03
CA GLU A 498 -14.45 -16.15 8.00
C GLU A 498 -15.65 -15.55 7.27
N ILE A 499 -15.92 -14.25 7.50
CA ILE A 499 -17.01 -13.50 6.85
C ILE A 499 -16.73 -13.32 5.37
N ASP A 500 -15.52 -12.88 5.01
CA ASP A 500 -15.10 -12.68 3.63
C ASP A 500 -13.69 -13.25 3.40
N ASN A 501 -13.61 -14.43 2.85
CA ASN A 501 -12.34 -15.10 2.53
C ASN A 501 -11.60 -14.46 1.34
N LYS A 502 -12.18 -13.43 0.71
CA LYS A 502 -11.56 -12.59 -0.32
C LYS A 502 -11.18 -11.19 0.19
N CYS A 503 -11.29 -10.94 1.49
CA CYS A 503 -10.83 -9.70 2.12
C CYS A 503 -9.30 -9.67 2.19
N ASP A 504 -8.65 -9.13 1.17
CA ASP A 504 -7.20 -8.99 1.06
C ASP A 504 -6.59 -8.21 2.22
N PHE A 505 -7.31 -7.19 2.71
CA PHE A 505 -6.91 -6.39 3.86
C PHE A 505 -6.82 -7.19 5.17
N ALA A 506 -7.70 -8.16 5.38
CA ALA A 506 -7.65 -9.02 6.55
C ALA A 506 -6.39 -9.91 6.53
N TYR A 507 -6.06 -10.48 5.37
CA TYR A 507 -4.83 -11.28 5.22
C TYR A 507 -3.56 -10.45 5.36
N GLU A 508 -3.51 -9.24 4.78
CA GLU A 508 -2.37 -8.33 4.93
C GLU A 508 -2.15 -7.95 6.39
N THR A 509 -3.25 -7.60 7.09
CA THR A 509 -3.20 -7.20 8.50
C THR A 509 -2.76 -8.37 9.37
N MET A 510 -3.32 -9.57 9.15
CA MET A 510 -2.91 -10.80 9.84
C MET A 510 -1.42 -11.07 9.63
N GLY A 511 -0.94 -11.01 8.38
CA GLY A 511 0.47 -11.19 8.05
C GLY A 511 1.37 -10.19 8.77
N THR A 512 0.98 -8.93 8.81
CA THR A 512 1.74 -7.87 9.50
C THR A 512 1.84 -8.11 11.00
N ILE A 513 0.77 -8.55 11.64
CA ILE A 513 0.76 -8.89 13.07
C ILE A 513 1.63 -10.13 13.33
N GLU A 514 1.57 -11.15 12.48
CA GLU A 514 2.38 -12.37 12.64
C GLU A 514 3.89 -12.10 12.45
N VAL A 515 4.28 -11.11 11.60
CA VAL A 515 5.68 -10.63 11.57
C VAL A 515 6.10 -10.07 12.92
N GLN A 516 5.25 -9.26 13.56
CA GLN A 516 5.56 -8.66 14.86
C GLN A 516 5.64 -9.71 15.99
N ARG A 517 4.91 -10.82 15.86
CA ARG A 517 4.99 -11.99 16.76
C ARG A 517 6.21 -12.87 16.49
N GLY A 518 6.92 -12.65 15.39
CA GLY A 518 8.02 -13.50 14.94
C GLY A 518 7.57 -14.80 14.24
N ASN A 519 6.27 -14.94 13.93
CA ASN A 519 5.70 -16.10 13.22
C ASN A 519 5.83 -15.90 11.69
N LEU A 520 7.07 -15.82 11.21
CA LEU A 520 7.37 -15.41 9.83
C LEU A 520 6.75 -16.33 8.78
N ASP A 521 6.71 -17.63 9.01
CA ASP A 521 6.13 -18.59 8.06
C ASP A 521 4.64 -18.34 7.85
N LYS A 522 3.89 -18.12 8.94
CA LYS A 522 2.47 -17.77 8.88
C LYS A 522 2.24 -16.39 8.23
N ALA A 523 3.10 -15.42 8.53
CA ALA A 523 3.05 -14.10 7.90
C ALA A 523 3.20 -14.20 6.38
N ILE A 524 4.19 -14.98 5.90
CA ILE A 524 4.42 -15.24 4.48
C ILE A 524 3.21 -15.92 3.83
N GLU A 525 2.59 -16.89 4.50
CA GLU A 525 1.36 -17.52 4.02
C GLU A 525 0.24 -16.49 3.83
N MET A 526 0.01 -15.62 4.83
CA MET A 526 -1.03 -14.60 4.77
C MET A 526 -0.76 -13.56 3.66
N PHE A 527 0.48 -13.09 3.53
CA PHE A 527 0.85 -12.19 2.44
C PHE A 527 0.66 -12.83 1.06
N ASN A 528 0.99 -14.11 0.89
CA ASN A 528 0.75 -14.81 -0.37
C ASN A 528 -0.75 -14.92 -0.70
N LYS A 529 -1.63 -15.13 0.29
CA LYS A 529 -3.08 -15.08 0.09
C LYS A 529 -3.53 -13.68 -0.34
N ALA A 530 -3.06 -12.63 0.33
CA ALA A 530 -3.34 -11.25 -0.05
C ALA A 530 -2.85 -10.92 -1.47
N ILE A 531 -1.64 -11.35 -1.86
CA ILE A 531 -1.08 -11.16 -3.21
C ILE A 531 -1.99 -11.76 -4.29
N ASN A 532 -2.54 -12.94 -4.05
CA ASN A 532 -3.44 -13.59 -5.00
C ASN A 532 -4.80 -12.86 -5.13
N LEU A 533 -5.21 -12.11 -4.10
CA LEU A 533 -6.45 -11.32 -4.07
C LEU A 533 -6.26 -9.88 -4.60
N ALA A 534 -5.02 -9.42 -4.73
CA ALA A 534 -4.72 -8.05 -5.15
C ALA A 534 -5.30 -7.72 -6.53
N LYS A 535 -5.94 -6.56 -6.65
CA LYS A 535 -6.66 -6.12 -7.86
C LYS A 535 -5.82 -5.22 -8.77
N SER A 536 -4.75 -4.63 -8.25
CA SER A 536 -3.84 -3.75 -9.00
C SER A 536 -2.39 -4.17 -8.87
N GLU A 537 -1.56 -3.81 -9.88
CA GLU A 537 -0.11 -4.03 -9.84
C GLU A 537 0.53 -3.32 -8.64
N MET A 538 -0.02 -2.16 -8.25
CA MET A 538 0.50 -1.39 -7.12
C MET A 538 0.25 -2.07 -5.78
N GLU A 539 -0.97 -2.57 -5.53
CA GLU A 539 -1.28 -3.37 -4.33
C GLU A 539 -0.40 -4.61 -4.26
N MET A 540 -0.28 -5.32 -5.38
CA MET A 540 0.56 -6.50 -5.49
C MET A 540 2.04 -6.17 -5.19
N SER A 541 2.55 -5.03 -5.69
CA SER A 541 3.91 -4.56 -5.42
C SER A 541 4.13 -4.28 -3.92
N HIS A 542 3.16 -3.66 -3.26
CA HIS A 542 3.22 -3.42 -1.82
C HIS A 542 3.25 -4.74 -1.02
N LEU A 543 2.36 -5.67 -1.35
CA LEU A 543 2.26 -6.97 -0.68
C LEU A 543 3.52 -7.82 -0.88
N TYR A 544 4.11 -7.80 -2.09
CA TYR A 544 5.41 -8.44 -2.32
C TYR A 544 6.51 -7.82 -1.47
N SER A 545 6.52 -6.49 -1.29
CA SER A 545 7.50 -5.83 -0.42
C SER A 545 7.39 -6.31 1.03
N LEU A 546 6.16 -6.48 1.55
CA LEU A 546 5.93 -7.03 2.89
C LEU A 546 6.37 -8.50 2.99
N CYS A 547 6.01 -9.30 1.99
CA CYS A 547 6.38 -10.71 1.91
C CYS A 547 7.90 -10.90 1.84
N ASP A 548 8.59 -10.12 1.00
CA ASP A 548 10.05 -10.16 0.86
C ASP A 548 10.76 -9.71 2.13
N ALA A 549 10.22 -8.74 2.85
CA ALA A 549 10.75 -8.35 4.16
C ALA A 549 10.66 -9.49 5.19
N ALA A 550 9.56 -10.25 5.19
CA ALA A 550 9.41 -11.43 6.04
C ALA A 550 10.38 -12.55 5.63
N TYR A 551 10.52 -12.84 4.32
CA TYR A 551 11.50 -13.80 3.82
C TYR A 551 12.93 -13.41 4.18
N ALA A 552 13.32 -12.14 4.04
CA ALA A 552 14.66 -11.69 4.40
C ALA A 552 14.93 -11.87 5.89
N GLN A 553 13.94 -11.63 6.77
CA GLN A 553 14.07 -11.87 8.20
C GLN A 553 14.25 -13.38 8.52
N THR A 554 13.52 -14.26 7.83
CA THR A 554 13.67 -15.71 7.95
C THR A 554 15.07 -16.14 7.57
N GLU A 555 15.60 -15.66 6.43
CA GLU A 555 16.96 -15.99 5.98
C GLU A 555 18.03 -15.43 6.92
N VAL A 556 17.85 -14.23 7.45
CA VAL A 556 18.76 -13.63 8.44
C VAL A 556 18.75 -14.44 9.75
N ALA A 557 17.58 -14.87 10.20
CA ALA A 557 17.49 -15.74 11.37
C ALA A 557 18.22 -17.08 11.14
N ARG A 558 18.06 -17.66 9.97
CA ARG A 558 18.71 -18.92 9.58
C ARG A 558 20.23 -18.77 9.43
N LYS A 559 20.71 -17.72 8.76
CA LYS A 559 22.15 -17.52 8.44
C LYS A 559 22.95 -17.00 9.62
N TYR A 560 22.39 -16.11 10.42
CA TYR A 560 23.12 -15.35 11.43
C TYR A 560 22.60 -15.55 12.86
N GLY A 561 21.52 -16.32 13.04
CA GLY A 561 20.86 -16.46 14.34
C GLY A 561 20.31 -15.15 14.90
N LEU A 562 20.03 -14.18 14.03
CA LEU A 562 19.49 -12.87 14.39
C LEU A 562 17.98 -12.90 14.27
N LYS A 563 17.29 -12.50 15.34
CA LYS A 563 15.83 -12.31 15.33
C LYS A 563 15.52 -10.86 15.60
N PRO A 564 14.53 -10.26 14.87
CA PRO A 564 14.06 -8.93 15.22
C PRO A 564 13.47 -8.96 16.64
N PRO A 565 13.42 -7.81 17.33
CA PRO A 565 12.72 -7.71 18.59
C PRO A 565 11.22 -8.00 18.33
N THR A 566 10.68 -9.00 19.04
CA THR A 566 9.25 -9.30 19.05
C THR A 566 8.52 -8.42 20.04
N LEU A 567 7.22 -8.17 19.80
CA LEU A 567 6.33 -7.49 20.76
C LEU A 567 6.18 -8.30 22.05
#